data_94e25645521bd84341842a9475519e2b
#
_entry.id   94e25645521bd84341842a9475519e2b
#
_cell.length_a   1.000
_cell.length_b   1.000
_cell.length_c   1.000
_cell.angle_alpha   90.00
_cell.angle_beta   90.00
_cell.angle_gamma   90.00
#
_symmetry.space_group_name_H-M   'P 1'
#
loop_
_entity.id
_entity.type
_entity.pdbx_description
1 polymer ?
#
loop_
_entity_poly.entity_id
_entity_poly.type
_entity_poly.pdbx_seq_one_letter_code
_entity_poly.pdbx_strand_id
1 'polypeptide(L)'
;MAGVTLQNICKVYPGGVAAVQDFNLDIEDREFIILVGPSGCGKSTTLRMIAGLEEISGGELAIGGRRMNETPPRDRDIAMVFQNYALYPHMTVYDNMAFGLKMRKIPKAEIHRRVEDAARQLEITELLPRKPKTLSGGQRQRVALGRAMVRDPAVFLLDEPLSNLDAKLRAAMRAEISRLHQRLGSTFVYVTHDQTEAMTMGDRIVVMKDGFIQQVDSPQALYDHPCNLFVAGFIGSPQMNFLPAALKQREGEFYAVFGENALPIPAKRFSPHVLENAGCRKLILGIRPEDLHSSAAFPGESAPHPVNAVIELVEPMGSEKHLHLSCGGEKLVARVSPREAAQPGDFFRIFFDCVKLHLFDPETGCALPSGI
;
A
#
# COMPACT_ATOMS: atom_id res chain seq x y z
N MET A 1 -18.57 3.04 17.38
CA MET A 1 -17.71 3.30 16.22
C MET A 1 -16.64 4.23 16.71
N ALA A 2 -15.42 4.07 16.29
CA ALA A 2 -14.31 4.78 16.93
C ALA A 2 -13.17 5.04 15.94
N GLY A 3 -12.75 6.30 15.85
CA GLY A 3 -11.47 6.66 15.26
C GLY A 3 -10.31 6.18 16.12
N VAL A 4 -9.13 6.12 15.55
CA VAL A 4 -7.89 5.75 16.25
C VAL A 4 -6.85 6.85 16.05
N THR A 5 -6.35 7.41 17.16
CA THR A 5 -5.33 8.47 17.14
C THR A 5 -4.03 7.92 17.73
N LEU A 6 -2.95 8.06 16.96
CA LEU A 6 -1.59 7.74 17.38
C LEU A 6 -0.77 9.04 17.36
N GLN A 7 -0.22 9.45 18.51
CA GLN A 7 0.57 10.68 18.66
C GLN A 7 1.96 10.35 19.19
N ASN A 8 2.98 10.66 18.38
CA ASN A 8 4.40 10.45 18.68
C ASN A 8 4.71 9.02 19.16
N ILE A 9 4.00 8.04 18.60
CA ILE A 9 4.15 6.64 19.00
C ILE A 9 5.55 6.16 18.65
N CYS A 10 6.20 5.59 19.66
CA CYS A 10 7.53 4.98 19.52
C CYS A 10 7.52 3.57 20.11
N LYS A 11 8.28 2.68 19.47
CA LYS A 11 8.61 1.34 20.00
C LYS A 11 10.10 1.09 19.91
N VAL A 12 10.70 0.87 21.06
CA VAL A 12 12.09 0.45 21.19
C VAL A 12 12.11 -0.90 21.91
N TYR A 13 12.70 -1.91 21.29
CA TYR A 13 12.86 -3.23 21.86
C TYR A 13 14.09 -3.30 22.78
N PRO A 14 14.15 -4.29 23.71
CA PRO A 14 15.37 -4.58 24.44
C PRO A 14 16.57 -4.75 23.48
N GLY A 15 17.69 -4.07 23.78
CA GLY A 15 18.84 -4.01 22.87
C GLY A 15 18.89 -2.76 21.98
N GLY A 16 17.96 -1.82 22.15
CA GLY A 16 18.01 -0.49 21.51
C GLY A 16 17.48 -0.45 20.07
N VAL A 17 16.87 -1.51 19.57
CA VAL A 17 16.27 -1.54 18.23
C VAL A 17 14.98 -0.74 18.23
N ALA A 18 14.99 0.43 17.56
CA ALA A 18 13.82 1.25 17.33
C ALA A 18 13.00 0.71 16.15
N ALA A 19 11.88 0.08 16.42
CA ALA A 19 11.02 -0.52 15.40
C ALA A 19 9.97 0.44 14.86
N VAL A 20 9.54 1.42 15.66
CA VAL A 20 8.60 2.48 15.28
C VAL A 20 9.08 3.78 15.93
N GLN A 21 9.09 4.86 15.16
CA GLN A 21 9.64 6.14 15.59
C GLN A 21 8.72 7.28 15.11
N ASP A 22 8.38 8.18 16.04
CA ASP A 22 7.59 9.38 15.79
C ASP A 22 6.37 9.14 14.88
N PHE A 23 5.63 8.05 15.17
CA PHE A 23 4.50 7.64 14.36
C PHE A 23 3.27 8.46 14.75
N ASN A 24 2.86 9.35 13.84
CA ASN A 24 1.72 10.24 14.00
C ASN A 24 0.67 9.91 12.96
N LEU A 25 -0.54 9.53 13.39
CA LEU A 25 -1.62 9.13 12.50
C LEU A 25 -2.98 9.31 13.18
N ASP A 26 -3.88 10.02 12.50
CA ASP A 26 -5.30 10.04 12.85
C ASP A 26 -6.07 9.21 11.82
N ILE A 27 -6.77 8.20 12.33
CA ILE A 27 -7.66 7.32 11.56
C ILE A 27 -9.10 7.71 11.91
N GLU A 28 -9.85 8.09 10.91
CA GLU A 28 -11.24 8.51 11.10
C GLU A 28 -12.16 7.33 11.44
N ASP A 29 -13.32 7.63 12.04
CA ASP A 29 -14.35 6.62 12.24
C ASP A 29 -14.80 6.05 10.90
N ARG A 30 -14.87 4.72 10.81
CA ARG A 30 -15.26 3.96 9.60
C ARG A 30 -14.25 4.01 8.45
N GLU A 31 -13.07 4.49 8.67
CA GLU A 31 -12.00 4.50 7.67
C GLU A 31 -11.38 3.12 7.51
N PHE A 32 -11.03 2.78 6.26
CA PHE A 32 -10.20 1.64 5.94
C PHE A 32 -8.77 2.10 5.65
N ILE A 33 -7.89 2.01 6.64
CA ILE A 33 -6.50 2.41 6.49
C ILE A 33 -5.58 1.20 6.31
N ILE A 34 -4.60 1.33 5.43
CA ILE A 34 -3.65 0.26 5.13
C ILE A 34 -2.23 0.69 5.45
N LEU A 35 -1.51 -0.09 6.25
CA LEU A 35 -0.08 0.08 6.51
C LEU A 35 0.70 -0.79 5.52
N VAL A 36 1.57 -0.18 4.72
CA VAL A 36 2.37 -0.86 3.71
C VAL A 36 3.84 -0.45 3.80
N GLY A 37 4.74 -1.32 3.37
CA GLY A 37 6.18 -1.07 3.38
C GLY A 37 7.00 -2.35 3.38
N PRO A 38 8.34 -2.27 3.31
CA PRO A 38 9.24 -3.41 3.32
C PRO A 38 9.11 -4.25 4.59
N SER A 39 9.62 -5.49 4.54
CA SER A 39 9.69 -6.33 5.73
C SER A 39 10.54 -5.66 6.82
N GLY A 40 10.07 -5.70 8.07
CA GLY A 40 10.78 -5.10 9.21
C GLY A 40 10.58 -3.59 9.41
N CYS A 41 9.80 -2.88 8.58
CA CYS A 41 9.60 -1.43 8.74
C CYS A 41 8.63 -1.02 9.88
N GLY A 42 8.14 -1.94 10.70
CA GLY A 42 7.33 -1.61 11.89
C GLY A 42 5.82 -1.80 11.77
N LYS A 43 5.26 -2.20 10.61
CA LYS A 43 3.80 -2.35 10.38
C LYS A 43 3.08 -3.23 11.40
N SER A 44 3.48 -4.50 11.52
CA SER A 44 2.88 -5.44 12.47
C SER A 44 3.13 -5.04 13.91
N THR A 45 4.26 -4.39 14.21
CA THR A 45 4.54 -3.82 15.53
C THR A 45 3.52 -2.72 15.85
N THR A 46 3.27 -1.78 14.92
CA THR A 46 2.25 -0.73 15.08
C THR A 46 0.86 -1.33 15.28
N LEU A 47 0.48 -2.31 14.46
CA LEU A 47 -0.81 -2.99 14.60
C LEU A 47 -0.94 -3.67 15.98
N ARG A 48 0.12 -4.34 16.46
CA ARG A 48 0.14 -5.00 17.78
C ARG A 48 0.11 -4.00 18.94
N MET A 49 0.71 -2.82 18.78
CA MET A 49 0.56 -1.73 19.76
C MET A 49 -0.88 -1.23 19.84
N ILE A 50 -1.57 -1.06 18.72
CA ILE A 50 -3.00 -0.74 18.69
C ILE A 50 -3.82 -1.84 19.37
N ALA A 51 -3.47 -3.10 19.13
CA ALA A 51 -4.11 -4.24 19.77
C ALA A 51 -3.82 -4.38 21.28
N GLY A 52 -2.80 -3.72 21.79
CA GLY A 52 -2.31 -3.89 23.16
C GLY A 52 -1.55 -5.21 23.40
N LEU A 53 -1.13 -5.86 22.31
CA LEU A 53 -0.30 -7.06 22.32
C LEU A 53 1.19 -6.73 22.39
N GLU A 54 1.53 -5.46 22.18
CA GLU A 54 2.87 -4.92 22.28
C GLU A 54 2.81 -3.61 23.06
N GLU A 55 3.73 -3.41 24.00
CA GLU A 55 3.80 -2.20 24.80
C GLU A 55 4.34 -1.02 23.99
N ILE A 56 3.75 0.14 24.18
CA ILE A 56 4.19 1.41 23.60
C ILE A 56 5.34 1.94 24.46
N SER A 57 6.49 2.26 23.84
CA SER A 57 7.65 2.82 24.57
C SER A 57 7.53 4.33 24.79
N GLY A 58 6.79 5.04 23.94
CA GLY A 58 6.54 6.49 24.06
C GLY A 58 5.37 6.91 23.18
N GLY A 59 4.81 8.08 23.45
CA GLY A 59 3.66 8.62 22.75
C GLY A 59 2.32 8.18 23.36
N GLU A 60 1.22 8.53 22.68
CA GLU A 60 -0.14 8.29 23.15
C GLU A 60 -0.99 7.63 22.07
N LEU A 61 -1.70 6.56 22.46
CA LEU A 61 -2.69 5.88 21.65
C LEU A 61 -4.08 6.12 22.22
N ALA A 62 -5.02 6.57 21.40
CA ALA A 62 -6.44 6.67 21.75
C ALA A 62 -7.31 5.92 20.76
N ILE A 63 -8.40 5.30 21.25
CA ILE A 63 -9.46 4.67 20.46
C ILE A 63 -10.79 5.28 20.91
N GLY A 64 -11.53 5.88 20.00
CA GLY A 64 -12.77 6.57 20.32
C GLY A 64 -12.59 7.70 21.34
N GLY A 65 -11.45 8.41 21.28
CA GLY A 65 -11.09 9.49 22.21
C GLY A 65 -10.64 9.03 23.60
N ARG A 66 -10.60 7.70 23.85
CA ARG A 66 -10.13 7.15 25.12
C ARG A 66 -8.68 6.67 25.00
N ARG A 67 -7.81 7.13 25.90
CA ARG A 67 -6.41 6.69 25.98
C ARG A 67 -6.31 5.19 26.31
N MET A 68 -5.46 4.46 25.54
CA MET A 68 -5.38 3.00 25.56
C MET A 68 -4.02 2.45 26.00
N ASN A 69 -3.02 3.27 26.26
CA ASN A 69 -1.65 2.80 26.52
C ASN A 69 -1.57 1.66 27.55
N GLU A 70 -2.28 1.78 28.67
CA GLU A 70 -2.29 0.80 29.76
C GLU A 70 -3.50 -0.15 29.71
N THR A 71 -4.41 0.03 28.73
CA THR A 71 -5.61 -0.80 28.60
C THR A 71 -5.24 -2.17 28.02
N PRO A 72 -5.57 -3.28 28.68
CA PRO A 72 -5.26 -4.62 28.16
C PRO A 72 -6.09 -4.93 26.92
N PRO A 73 -5.64 -5.84 26.03
CA PRO A 73 -6.28 -6.14 24.73
C PRO A 73 -7.77 -6.48 24.81
N ARG A 74 -8.18 -7.19 25.86
CA ARG A 74 -9.58 -7.62 26.09
C ARG A 74 -10.55 -6.46 26.28
N ASP A 75 -10.05 -5.30 26.74
CA ASP A 75 -10.85 -4.14 27.14
C ASP A 75 -10.78 -2.99 26.13
N ARG A 76 -10.10 -3.20 24.97
CA ARG A 76 -9.93 -2.18 23.89
C ARG A 76 -11.06 -2.11 22.88
N ASP A 77 -12.03 -2.98 22.94
CA ASP A 77 -13.12 -3.12 21.97
C ASP A 77 -12.65 -3.28 20.51
N ILE A 78 -11.65 -4.10 20.32
CA ILE A 78 -11.05 -4.44 19.04
C ILE A 78 -11.23 -5.92 18.70
N ALA A 79 -11.13 -6.27 17.42
CA ALA A 79 -10.93 -7.64 16.98
C ALA A 79 -9.72 -7.73 16.04
N MET A 80 -8.88 -8.75 16.24
CA MET A 80 -7.68 -8.96 15.43
C MET A 80 -7.74 -10.28 14.68
N VAL A 81 -7.41 -10.22 13.37
CA VAL A 81 -7.18 -11.38 12.53
C VAL A 81 -5.68 -11.47 12.26
N PHE A 82 -5.09 -12.60 12.63
CA PHE A 82 -3.65 -12.87 12.50
C PHE A 82 -3.33 -13.50 11.15
N GLN A 83 -2.11 -13.36 10.69
CA GLN A 83 -1.56 -13.93 9.48
C GLN A 83 -1.77 -15.47 9.38
N ASN A 84 -1.66 -16.19 10.49
CA ASN A 84 -1.88 -17.63 10.58
C ASN A 84 -3.32 -18.02 10.97
N TYR A 85 -4.26 -17.04 10.92
CA TYR A 85 -5.68 -17.15 11.31
C TYR A 85 -5.90 -17.44 12.80
N ALA A 86 -4.96 -18.04 13.51
CA ALA A 86 -4.98 -18.41 14.95
C ALA A 86 -6.29 -19.09 15.39
N LEU A 87 -6.81 -20.02 14.56
CA LEU A 87 -8.00 -20.80 14.89
C LEU A 87 -7.66 -21.89 15.90
N TYR A 88 -8.56 -22.15 16.85
CA TYR A 88 -8.44 -23.23 17.83
C TYR A 88 -8.67 -24.58 17.12
N PRO A 89 -7.64 -25.44 16.96
CA PRO A 89 -7.73 -26.60 16.08
C PRO A 89 -8.64 -27.72 16.59
N HIS A 90 -8.87 -27.74 17.91
CA HIS A 90 -9.73 -28.74 18.58
C HIS A 90 -11.22 -28.36 18.56
N MET A 91 -11.53 -27.10 18.33
CA MET A 91 -12.89 -26.54 18.29
C MET A 91 -13.49 -26.65 16.88
N THR A 92 -14.82 -26.73 16.79
CA THR A 92 -15.56 -26.56 15.52
C THR A 92 -15.47 -25.12 15.02
N VAL A 93 -15.89 -24.87 13.78
CA VAL A 93 -16.03 -23.49 13.25
C VAL A 93 -17.00 -22.69 14.12
N TYR A 94 -18.16 -23.27 14.45
CA TYR A 94 -19.12 -22.64 15.37
C TYR A 94 -18.47 -22.26 16.71
N ASP A 95 -17.74 -23.18 17.34
CA ASP A 95 -17.11 -22.92 18.63
C ASP A 95 -15.99 -21.88 18.54
N ASN A 96 -15.22 -21.87 17.45
CA ASN A 96 -14.22 -20.84 17.19
C ASN A 96 -14.87 -19.45 17.13
N MET A 97 -15.97 -19.30 16.41
CA MET A 97 -16.69 -18.03 16.29
C MET A 97 -17.35 -17.65 17.64
N ALA A 98 -17.98 -18.59 18.31
CA ALA A 98 -18.69 -18.39 19.57
C ALA A 98 -17.79 -18.11 20.78
N PHE A 99 -16.52 -18.49 20.72
CA PHE A 99 -15.60 -18.51 21.87
C PHE A 99 -15.54 -17.19 22.64
N GLY A 100 -15.29 -16.08 21.92
CA GLY A 100 -15.20 -14.74 22.54
C GLY A 100 -16.49 -14.29 23.21
N LEU A 101 -17.65 -14.66 22.64
CA LEU A 101 -18.99 -14.34 23.20
C LEU A 101 -19.28 -15.20 24.45
N LYS A 102 -18.88 -16.48 24.44
CA LYS A 102 -18.98 -17.36 25.61
C LYS A 102 -18.18 -16.81 26.79
N MET A 103 -16.95 -16.34 26.55
CA MET A 103 -16.11 -15.72 27.57
C MET A 103 -16.70 -14.43 28.16
N ARG A 104 -17.42 -13.66 27.34
CA ARG A 104 -18.17 -12.47 27.78
C ARG A 104 -19.53 -12.82 28.43
N LYS A 105 -19.83 -14.10 28.63
CA LYS A 105 -21.07 -14.61 29.23
C LYS A 105 -22.36 -14.15 28.52
N ILE A 106 -22.30 -13.96 27.20
CA ILE A 106 -23.47 -13.62 26.37
C ILE A 106 -24.46 -14.81 26.40
N PRO A 107 -25.77 -14.56 26.39
CA PRO A 107 -26.80 -15.61 26.36
C PRO A 107 -26.67 -16.53 25.15
N LYS A 108 -26.88 -17.85 25.34
CA LYS A 108 -26.70 -18.86 24.26
C LYS A 108 -27.53 -18.55 23.01
N ALA A 109 -28.75 -18.08 23.14
CA ALA A 109 -29.61 -17.73 22.02
C ALA A 109 -29.00 -16.58 21.18
N GLU A 110 -28.44 -15.55 21.84
CA GLU A 110 -27.81 -14.43 21.18
C GLU A 110 -26.48 -14.87 20.50
N ILE A 111 -25.68 -15.74 21.14
CA ILE A 111 -24.49 -16.33 20.52
C ILE A 111 -24.87 -17.06 19.24
N HIS A 112 -25.91 -17.91 19.29
CA HIS A 112 -26.38 -18.66 18.14
C HIS A 112 -26.79 -17.73 16.99
N ARG A 113 -27.60 -16.73 17.29
CA ARG A 113 -28.04 -15.72 16.32
C ARG A 113 -26.85 -15.03 15.65
N ARG A 114 -25.89 -14.48 16.42
CA ARG A 114 -24.73 -13.75 15.89
C ARG A 114 -23.80 -14.66 15.05
N VAL A 115 -23.59 -15.90 15.50
CA VAL A 115 -22.75 -16.86 14.76
C VAL A 115 -23.40 -17.22 13.42
N GLU A 116 -24.72 -17.51 13.42
CA GLU A 116 -25.46 -17.83 12.20
C GLU A 116 -25.51 -16.66 11.22
N ASP A 117 -25.75 -15.44 11.71
CA ASP A 117 -25.77 -14.24 10.90
C ASP A 117 -24.38 -13.97 10.26
N ALA A 118 -23.29 -14.07 11.01
CA ALA A 118 -21.94 -13.92 10.49
C ALA A 118 -21.58 -15.06 9.51
N ALA A 119 -21.95 -16.32 9.81
CA ALA A 119 -21.69 -17.45 8.93
C ALA A 119 -22.43 -17.33 7.60
N ARG A 120 -23.67 -16.80 7.61
CA ARG A 120 -24.46 -16.54 6.40
C ARG A 120 -23.81 -15.45 5.55
N GLN A 121 -23.36 -14.35 6.19
CA GLN A 121 -22.70 -13.24 5.51
C GLN A 121 -21.39 -13.65 4.83
N LEU A 122 -20.65 -14.59 5.40
CA LEU A 122 -19.39 -15.11 4.91
C LEU A 122 -19.53 -16.40 4.07
N GLU A 123 -20.77 -16.86 3.82
CA GLU A 123 -21.05 -18.09 3.06
C GLU A 123 -20.35 -19.34 3.63
N ILE A 124 -20.33 -19.47 4.97
CA ILE A 124 -19.68 -20.59 5.68
C ILE A 124 -20.65 -21.36 6.60
N THR A 125 -21.94 -21.21 6.44
CA THR A 125 -22.96 -21.86 7.28
C THR A 125 -22.79 -23.38 7.31
N GLU A 126 -22.54 -24.00 6.16
CA GLU A 126 -22.31 -25.45 6.04
C GLU A 126 -21.01 -25.92 6.72
N LEU A 127 -20.10 -25.00 7.00
CA LEU A 127 -18.81 -25.30 7.63
C LEU A 127 -18.89 -25.27 9.16
N LEU A 128 -19.95 -24.74 9.76
CA LEU A 128 -20.08 -24.57 11.22
C LEU A 128 -19.77 -25.82 12.04
N PRO A 129 -20.19 -27.05 11.64
CA PRO A 129 -19.86 -28.28 12.39
C PRO A 129 -18.44 -28.81 12.14
N ARG A 130 -17.72 -28.29 11.14
CA ARG A 130 -16.38 -28.76 10.77
C ARG A 130 -15.30 -28.23 11.71
N LYS A 131 -14.12 -28.88 11.68
CA LYS A 131 -12.93 -28.42 12.38
C LYS A 131 -11.93 -27.77 11.43
N PRO A 132 -11.09 -26.82 11.89
CA PRO A 132 -10.15 -26.06 11.04
C PRO A 132 -9.24 -26.92 10.14
N LYS A 133 -8.85 -28.12 10.59
CA LYS A 133 -7.99 -29.03 9.82
C LYS A 133 -8.61 -29.53 8.50
N THR A 134 -9.93 -29.49 8.38
CA THR A 134 -10.65 -29.95 7.19
C THR A 134 -10.98 -28.81 6.22
N LEU A 135 -10.54 -27.59 6.49
CA LEU A 135 -10.85 -26.41 5.73
C LEU A 135 -9.71 -26.00 4.78
N SER A 136 -10.08 -25.44 3.63
CA SER A 136 -9.12 -24.75 2.75
C SER A 136 -8.58 -23.47 3.38
N GLY A 137 -7.53 -22.88 2.80
CA GLY A 137 -6.96 -21.60 3.26
C GLY A 137 -7.99 -20.48 3.34
N GLY A 138 -8.75 -20.26 2.26
CA GLY A 138 -9.81 -19.25 2.23
C GLY A 138 -10.95 -19.51 3.20
N GLN A 139 -11.33 -20.80 3.38
CA GLN A 139 -12.34 -21.15 4.39
C GLN A 139 -11.85 -20.84 5.81
N ARG A 140 -10.58 -21.15 6.14
CA ARG A 140 -10.00 -20.78 7.45
C ARG A 140 -10.00 -19.27 7.65
N GLN A 141 -9.69 -18.50 6.61
CA GLN A 141 -9.72 -17.05 6.67
C GLN A 141 -11.13 -16.51 6.92
N ARG A 142 -12.14 -16.98 6.19
CA ARG A 142 -13.55 -16.61 6.43
C ARG A 142 -13.97 -16.92 7.87
N VAL A 143 -13.55 -18.06 8.40
CA VAL A 143 -13.81 -18.39 9.82
C VAL A 143 -13.12 -17.42 10.78
N ALA A 144 -11.88 -17.00 10.51
CA ALA A 144 -11.17 -16.01 11.31
C ALA A 144 -11.85 -14.63 11.28
N LEU A 145 -12.30 -14.20 10.10
CA LEU A 145 -13.12 -12.99 9.92
C LEU A 145 -14.45 -13.10 10.69
N GLY A 146 -15.14 -14.24 10.56
CA GLY A 146 -16.39 -14.50 11.29
C GLY A 146 -16.21 -14.45 12.81
N ARG A 147 -15.10 -15.00 13.32
CA ARG A 147 -14.75 -14.89 14.75
C ARG A 147 -14.54 -13.45 15.21
N ALA A 148 -14.01 -12.61 14.33
CA ALA A 148 -13.87 -11.18 14.60
C ALA A 148 -15.23 -10.46 14.56
N MET A 149 -16.04 -10.71 13.52
CA MET A 149 -17.34 -10.07 13.28
C MET A 149 -18.36 -10.29 14.40
N VAL A 150 -18.47 -11.52 14.92
CA VAL A 150 -19.47 -11.84 15.96
C VAL A 150 -19.32 -11.01 17.23
N ARG A 151 -18.13 -10.41 17.44
CA ARG A 151 -17.84 -9.54 18.59
C ARG A 151 -18.35 -8.13 18.41
N ASP A 152 -18.67 -7.73 17.18
CA ASP A 152 -19.08 -6.38 16.80
C ASP A 152 -18.13 -5.32 17.36
N PRO A 153 -16.82 -5.36 16.97
CA PRO A 153 -15.81 -4.49 17.53
C PRO A 153 -15.86 -3.09 16.90
N ALA A 154 -15.41 -2.09 17.66
CA ALA A 154 -15.26 -0.73 17.15
C ALA A 154 -14.15 -0.62 16.08
N VAL A 155 -13.08 -1.42 16.21
CA VAL A 155 -11.95 -1.42 15.27
C VAL A 155 -11.55 -2.86 14.91
N PHE A 156 -11.41 -3.12 13.60
CA PHE A 156 -10.85 -4.35 13.06
C PHE A 156 -9.37 -4.18 12.75
N LEU A 157 -8.54 -5.10 13.23
CA LEU A 157 -7.11 -5.16 12.99
C LEU A 157 -6.79 -6.42 12.18
N LEU A 158 -6.14 -6.25 11.02
CA LEU A 158 -5.87 -7.34 10.08
C LEU A 158 -4.36 -7.41 9.80
N ASP A 159 -3.67 -8.42 10.33
CA ASP A 159 -2.21 -8.60 10.18
C ASP A 159 -1.94 -9.59 9.04
N GLU A 160 -1.65 -9.08 7.84
CA GLU A 160 -1.36 -9.83 6.60
C GLU A 160 -2.33 -11.01 6.32
N PRO A 161 -3.66 -10.79 6.37
CA PRO A 161 -4.61 -11.90 6.38
C PRO A 161 -4.65 -12.70 5.07
N LEU A 162 -4.13 -12.15 3.95
CA LEU A 162 -4.17 -12.78 2.62
C LEU A 162 -2.84 -13.41 2.19
N SER A 163 -1.77 -13.27 2.98
CA SER A 163 -0.41 -13.68 2.59
C SER A 163 -0.27 -15.18 2.28
N ASN A 164 -1.08 -16.03 2.93
CA ASN A 164 -1.03 -17.49 2.80
C ASN A 164 -2.00 -18.06 1.74
N LEU A 165 -2.55 -17.20 0.86
CA LEU A 165 -3.51 -17.59 -0.18
C LEU A 165 -2.88 -17.55 -1.57
N ASP A 166 -3.36 -18.41 -2.48
CA ASP A 166 -3.02 -18.33 -3.89
C ASP A 166 -3.60 -17.05 -4.54
N ALA A 167 -3.09 -16.65 -5.72
CA ALA A 167 -3.44 -15.40 -6.37
C ALA A 167 -4.94 -15.27 -6.68
N LYS A 168 -5.60 -16.36 -7.13
CA LYS A 168 -7.03 -16.34 -7.47
C LYS A 168 -7.89 -16.13 -6.23
N LEU A 169 -7.58 -16.86 -5.17
CA LEU A 169 -8.30 -16.77 -3.91
C LEU A 169 -8.05 -15.42 -3.22
N ARG A 170 -6.80 -14.91 -3.30
CA ARG A 170 -6.44 -13.58 -2.78
C ARG A 170 -7.29 -12.48 -3.44
N ALA A 171 -7.44 -12.51 -4.78
CA ALA A 171 -8.28 -11.55 -5.50
C ALA A 171 -9.76 -11.60 -5.05
N ALA A 172 -10.33 -12.79 -4.88
CA ALA A 172 -11.69 -12.96 -4.39
C ALA A 172 -11.86 -12.43 -2.94
N MET A 173 -10.89 -12.74 -2.07
CA MET A 173 -10.92 -12.33 -0.66
C MET A 173 -10.72 -10.81 -0.47
N ARG A 174 -9.95 -10.14 -1.31
CA ARG A 174 -9.87 -8.67 -1.31
C ARG A 174 -11.25 -8.04 -1.50
N ALA A 175 -11.96 -8.47 -2.55
CA ALA A 175 -13.32 -7.98 -2.82
C ALA A 175 -14.30 -8.29 -1.66
N GLU A 176 -14.12 -9.43 -0.99
CA GLU A 176 -14.95 -9.81 0.14
C GLU A 176 -14.68 -8.94 1.38
N ILE A 177 -13.40 -8.68 1.71
CA ILE A 177 -13.03 -7.79 2.82
C ILE A 177 -13.51 -6.36 2.58
N SER A 178 -13.37 -5.83 1.35
CA SER A 178 -13.88 -4.49 1.01
C SER A 178 -15.40 -4.39 1.17
N ARG A 179 -16.15 -5.40 0.68
CA ARG A 179 -17.61 -5.46 0.91
C ARG A 179 -17.98 -5.58 2.38
N LEU A 180 -17.17 -6.33 3.13
CA LEU A 180 -17.37 -6.49 4.57
C LEU A 180 -17.21 -5.15 5.30
N HIS A 181 -16.13 -4.41 5.01
CA HIS A 181 -15.92 -3.08 5.55
C HIS A 181 -17.11 -2.14 5.27
N GLN A 182 -17.53 -2.05 3.99
CA GLN A 182 -18.68 -1.20 3.60
C GLN A 182 -19.97 -1.58 4.35
N ARG A 183 -20.19 -2.87 4.61
CA ARG A 183 -21.39 -3.37 5.30
C ARG A 183 -21.35 -3.11 6.79
N LEU A 184 -20.21 -3.32 7.43
CA LEU A 184 -20.06 -3.16 8.87
C LEU A 184 -19.97 -1.68 9.28
N GLY A 185 -19.40 -0.82 8.43
CA GLY A 185 -19.18 0.58 8.74
C GLY A 185 -18.32 0.75 10.00
N SER A 186 -17.36 -0.16 10.25
CA SER A 186 -16.41 -0.10 11.35
C SER A 186 -15.04 0.34 10.82
N THR A 187 -14.18 0.86 11.70
CA THR A 187 -12.81 1.25 11.35
C THR A 187 -11.93 0.02 11.13
N PHE A 188 -11.22 -0.03 10.01
CA PHE A 188 -10.31 -1.12 9.65
C PHE A 188 -8.87 -0.62 9.58
N VAL A 189 -7.95 -1.33 10.26
CA VAL A 189 -6.50 -1.15 10.12
C VAL A 189 -5.92 -2.46 9.57
N TYR A 190 -5.35 -2.38 8.40
CA TYR A 190 -4.89 -3.53 7.63
C TYR A 190 -3.38 -3.43 7.37
N VAL A 191 -2.65 -4.49 7.61
CA VAL A 191 -1.22 -4.59 7.29
C VAL A 191 -1.04 -5.51 6.10
N THR A 192 -0.24 -5.07 5.13
CA THR A 192 0.17 -5.89 3.99
C THR A 192 1.55 -5.50 3.49
N HIS A 193 2.17 -6.38 2.72
CA HIS A 193 3.33 -6.09 1.88
C HIS A 193 2.95 -6.10 0.38
N ASP A 194 1.70 -6.41 0.05
CA ASP A 194 1.19 -6.46 -1.34
C ASP A 194 0.61 -5.08 -1.71
N GLN A 195 1.23 -4.44 -2.72
CA GLN A 195 0.81 -3.14 -3.21
C GLN A 195 -0.58 -3.17 -3.84
N THR A 196 -0.95 -4.28 -4.51
CA THR A 196 -2.27 -4.42 -5.12
C THR A 196 -3.37 -4.44 -4.08
N GLU A 197 -3.12 -5.08 -2.91
CA GLU A 197 -4.04 -5.02 -1.78
C GLU A 197 -4.20 -3.58 -1.29
N ALA A 198 -3.08 -2.89 -1.06
CA ALA A 198 -3.09 -1.52 -0.59
C ALA A 198 -3.83 -0.57 -1.54
N MET A 199 -3.52 -0.62 -2.83
CA MET A 199 -4.10 0.26 -3.84
C MET A 199 -5.58 0.01 -4.12
N THR A 200 -6.10 -1.20 -3.80
CA THR A 200 -7.48 -1.58 -4.19
C THR A 200 -8.49 -1.58 -3.05
N MET A 201 -8.06 -1.56 -1.80
CA MET A 201 -8.96 -1.74 -0.66
C MET A 201 -9.02 -0.54 0.30
N GLY A 202 -7.91 0.20 0.47
CA GLY A 202 -7.83 1.28 1.44
C GLY A 202 -8.41 2.60 0.99
N ASP A 203 -9.00 3.34 1.92
CA ASP A 203 -9.35 4.76 1.73
C ASP A 203 -8.07 5.61 1.74
N ARG A 204 -7.19 5.35 2.71
CA ARG A 204 -5.81 5.88 2.77
C ARG A 204 -4.80 4.76 3.00
N ILE A 205 -3.58 5.02 2.54
CA ILE A 205 -2.43 4.14 2.71
C ILE A 205 -1.34 4.88 3.47
N VAL A 206 -0.77 4.23 4.47
CA VAL A 206 0.42 4.67 5.20
C VAL A 206 1.62 3.92 4.66
N VAL A 207 2.48 4.60 3.93
CA VAL A 207 3.75 4.03 3.44
C VAL A 207 4.79 4.18 4.53
N MET A 208 5.37 3.06 4.98
CA MET A 208 6.35 3.01 6.07
C MET A 208 7.72 2.55 5.58
N LYS A 209 8.77 3.15 6.13
CA LYS A 209 10.16 2.73 5.95
C LYS A 209 10.96 2.96 7.24
N ASP A 210 11.74 1.97 7.66
CA ASP A 210 12.69 2.06 8.78
C ASP A 210 12.08 2.62 10.09
N GLY A 211 10.81 2.25 10.35
CA GLY A 211 10.08 2.69 11.54
C GLY A 211 9.35 4.03 11.39
N PHE A 212 9.52 4.74 10.28
CA PHE A 212 8.91 6.04 10.04
C PHE A 212 7.80 5.99 8.99
N ILE A 213 6.80 6.85 9.14
CA ILE A 213 5.86 7.18 8.07
C ILE A 213 6.60 7.98 7.01
N GLN A 214 6.48 7.55 5.76
CA GLN A 214 7.01 8.29 4.61
C GLN A 214 5.95 9.20 3.99
N GLN A 215 4.75 8.66 3.80
CA GLN A 215 3.59 9.41 3.28
C GLN A 215 2.30 8.72 3.71
N VAL A 216 1.26 9.51 3.95
CA VAL A 216 -0.12 9.04 4.18
C VAL A 216 -1.02 9.76 3.21
N ASP A 217 -1.68 9.01 2.33
CA ASP A 217 -2.57 9.62 1.35
C ASP A 217 -3.55 8.58 0.77
N SER A 218 -4.48 9.03 -0.09
CA SER A 218 -5.28 8.15 -0.91
C SER A 218 -4.40 7.34 -1.89
N PRO A 219 -4.83 6.14 -2.33
CA PRO A 219 -4.06 5.34 -3.29
C PRO A 219 -3.63 6.14 -4.53
N GLN A 220 -4.55 6.92 -5.12
CA GLN A 220 -4.27 7.69 -6.32
C GLN A 220 -3.27 8.81 -6.06
N ALA A 221 -3.38 9.54 -4.93
CA ALA A 221 -2.46 10.61 -4.59
C ALA A 221 -1.03 10.09 -4.34
N LEU A 222 -0.87 8.92 -3.68
CA LEU A 222 0.45 8.28 -3.53
C LEU A 222 1.08 7.90 -4.87
N TYR A 223 0.25 7.52 -5.84
CA TYR A 223 0.70 7.17 -7.18
C TYR A 223 1.09 8.40 -7.99
N ASP A 224 0.25 9.44 -7.99
CA ASP A 224 0.41 10.64 -8.81
C ASP A 224 1.38 11.67 -8.19
N HIS A 225 1.46 11.71 -6.85
CA HIS A 225 2.21 12.72 -6.09
C HIS A 225 3.06 12.11 -4.97
N PRO A 226 3.99 11.19 -5.30
CA PRO A 226 4.90 10.62 -4.29
C PRO A 226 5.79 11.73 -3.72
N CYS A 227 5.90 11.81 -2.38
CA CYS A 227 6.67 12.86 -1.70
C CYS A 227 8.18 12.67 -1.79
N ASN A 228 8.65 11.47 -2.10
CA ASN A 228 10.08 11.16 -2.19
C ASN A 228 10.35 9.95 -3.11
N LEU A 229 11.64 9.72 -3.40
CA LEU A 229 12.12 8.62 -4.22
C LEU A 229 11.68 7.25 -3.71
N PHE A 230 11.62 7.07 -2.38
CA PHE A 230 11.21 5.80 -1.82
C PHE A 230 9.75 5.50 -2.13
N VAL A 231 8.83 6.43 -1.87
CA VAL A 231 7.40 6.25 -2.17
C VAL A 231 7.18 6.06 -3.66
N ALA A 232 7.86 6.86 -4.51
CA ALA A 232 7.77 6.77 -5.97
C ALA A 232 8.19 5.40 -6.50
N GLY A 233 9.28 4.84 -5.97
CA GLY A 233 9.79 3.51 -6.36
C GLY A 233 9.04 2.37 -5.69
N PHE A 234 8.46 2.59 -4.50
CA PHE A 234 7.72 1.56 -3.79
C PHE A 234 6.29 1.41 -4.33
N ILE A 235 5.63 2.48 -4.75
CA ILE A 235 4.25 2.45 -5.27
C ILE A 235 4.25 2.34 -6.79
N GLY A 236 3.72 1.21 -7.29
CA GLY A 236 3.60 0.89 -8.71
C GLY A 236 4.32 -0.40 -9.09
N SER A 237 3.77 -1.12 -10.08
CA SER A 237 4.35 -2.35 -10.63
C SER A 237 4.16 -2.36 -12.16
N PRO A 238 5.26 -2.26 -12.91
CA PRO A 238 6.64 -2.06 -12.49
C PRO A 238 6.87 -0.74 -11.74
N GLN A 239 7.97 -0.66 -11.00
CA GLN A 239 8.33 0.56 -10.26
C GLN A 239 8.67 1.72 -11.21
N MET A 240 8.59 2.97 -10.71
CA MET A 240 9.00 4.17 -11.45
C MET A 240 10.46 4.06 -11.91
N ASN A 241 10.73 4.49 -13.15
CA ASN A 241 12.08 4.66 -13.64
C ASN A 241 12.73 5.90 -13.05
N PHE A 242 13.99 5.82 -12.65
CA PHE A 242 14.77 6.93 -12.14
C PHE A 242 16.01 7.16 -13.00
N LEU A 243 16.17 8.39 -13.47
CA LEU A 243 17.27 8.80 -14.33
C LEU A 243 18.03 9.96 -13.68
N PRO A 244 19.34 9.83 -13.40
CA PRO A 244 20.17 10.99 -13.06
C PRO A 244 20.15 11.99 -14.23
N ALA A 245 19.80 13.23 -13.96
CA ALA A 245 19.70 14.27 -14.98
C ALA A 245 20.31 15.58 -14.49
N ALA A 246 20.64 16.46 -15.42
CA ALA A 246 21.04 17.83 -15.14
C ALA A 246 19.93 18.79 -15.56
N LEU A 247 19.59 19.74 -14.67
CA LEU A 247 18.68 20.83 -14.98
C LEU A 247 19.43 21.86 -15.84
N LYS A 248 18.91 22.16 -17.02
CA LYS A 248 19.43 23.21 -17.89
C LYS A 248 18.32 24.15 -18.34
N GLN A 249 18.64 25.43 -18.42
CA GLN A 249 17.73 26.43 -18.99
C GLN A 249 18.24 26.85 -20.37
N ARG A 250 17.33 26.90 -21.34
CA ARG A 250 17.59 27.39 -22.71
C ARG A 250 16.40 28.25 -23.14
N GLU A 251 16.64 29.44 -23.62
CA GLU A 251 15.61 30.37 -24.13
C GLU A 251 14.42 30.58 -23.19
N GLY A 252 14.67 30.51 -21.86
CA GLY A 252 13.63 30.67 -20.84
C GLY A 252 12.90 29.40 -20.45
N GLU A 253 13.12 28.30 -21.16
CA GLU A 253 12.55 26.98 -20.84
C GLU A 253 13.55 26.09 -20.11
N PHE A 254 13.02 25.21 -19.24
CA PHE A 254 13.81 24.26 -18.48
C PHE A 254 13.81 22.87 -19.12
N TYR A 255 14.95 22.21 -19.07
CA TYR A 255 15.16 20.88 -19.61
C TYR A 255 15.86 19.98 -18.60
N ALA A 256 15.40 18.73 -18.49
CA ALA A 256 16.11 17.64 -17.85
C ALA A 256 17.01 16.95 -18.88
N VAL A 257 18.33 17.01 -18.67
CA VAL A 257 19.33 16.48 -19.61
C VAL A 257 19.99 15.25 -19.02
N PHE A 258 19.91 14.11 -19.73
CA PHE A 258 20.58 12.87 -19.37
C PHE A 258 21.19 12.23 -20.63
N GLY A 259 22.46 11.82 -20.54
CA GLY A 259 23.22 11.42 -21.72
C GLY A 259 23.19 12.51 -22.80
N GLU A 260 22.79 12.14 -24.01
CA GLU A 260 22.61 13.05 -25.15
C GLU A 260 21.18 13.62 -25.28
N ASN A 261 20.27 13.21 -24.38
CA ASN A 261 18.86 13.54 -24.45
C ASN A 261 18.54 14.76 -23.60
N ALA A 262 17.58 15.57 -24.06
CA ALA A 262 17.06 16.73 -23.34
C ALA A 262 15.52 16.71 -23.39
N LEU A 263 14.89 16.51 -22.26
CA LEU A 263 13.42 16.51 -22.13
C LEU A 263 12.97 17.84 -21.57
N PRO A 264 11.99 18.52 -22.19
CA PRO A 264 11.44 19.75 -21.66
C PRO A 264 10.67 19.48 -20.35
N ILE A 265 10.82 20.38 -19.41
CA ILE A 265 10.08 20.38 -18.15
C ILE A 265 8.90 21.35 -18.30
N PRO A 266 7.65 20.87 -18.34
CA PRO A 266 6.50 21.74 -18.58
C PRO A 266 6.31 22.75 -17.44
N ALA A 267 6.25 24.04 -17.77
CA ALA A 267 6.02 25.12 -16.82
C ALA A 267 4.65 25.04 -16.11
N LYS A 268 3.69 24.34 -16.71
CA LYS A 268 2.39 24.02 -16.09
C LYS A 268 2.54 23.11 -14.86
N ARG A 269 3.53 22.20 -14.87
CA ARG A 269 3.75 21.22 -13.80
C ARG A 269 4.73 21.74 -12.74
N PHE A 270 5.78 22.40 -13.16
CA PHE A 270 6.80 22.96 -12.27
C PHE A 270 6.95 24.44 -12.55
N SER A 271 6.66 25.28 -11.57
CA SER A 271 6.83 26.72 -11.76
C SER A 271 8.32 27.05 -11.95
N PRO A 272 8.67 28.03 -12.83
CA PRO A 272 10.05 28.48 -13.00
C PRO A 272 10.74 28.82 -11.68
N HIS A 273 10.05 29.46 -10.75
CA HIS A 273 10.55 29.80 -9.42
C HIS A 273 10.98 28.58 -8.60
N VAL A 274 10.25 27.43 -8.70
CA VAL A 274 10.63 26.18 -8.03
C VAL A 274 11.92 25.63 -8.63
N LEU A 275 12.04 25.67 -9.96
CA LEU A 275 13.22 25.15 -10.67
C LEU A 275 14.46 26.06 -10.47
N GLU A 276 14.27 27.37 -10.43
CA GLU A 276 15.34 28.33 -10.13
C GLU A 276 15.83 28.20 -8.69
N ASN A 277 14.92 28.09 -7.72
CA ASN A 277 15.23 28.00 -6.29
C ASN A 277 15.71 26.61 -5.87
N ALA A 278 15.43 25.57 -6.64
CA ALA A 278 15.93 24.24 -6.34
C ALA A 278 17.46 24.17 -6.21
N GLY A 279 18.16 25.25 -6.67
CA GLY A 279 19.61 25.40 -6.51
C GLY A 279 20.41 24.25 -7.14
N CYS A 280 19.72 23.22 -7.57
CA CYS A 280 20.26 21.96 -8.04
C CYS A 280 20.52 22.02 -9.54
N ARG A 281 21.77 21.98 -9.91
CA ARG A 281 22.16 21.65 -11.29
C ARG A 281 22.00 20.17 -11.61
N LYS A 282 21.81 19.32 -10.59
CA LYS A 282 21.54 17.88 -10.68
C LYS A 282 20.15 17.60 -10.12
N LEU A 283 19.46 16.62 -10.70
CA LEU A 283 18.17 16.12 -10.25
C LEU A 283 18.04 14.63 -10.60
N ILE A 284 17.08 13.95 -10.01
CA ILE A 284 16.64 12.64 -10.44
C ILE A 284 15.29 12.82 -11.13
N LEU A 285 15.25 12.42 -12.40
CA LEU A 285 14.03 12.39 -13.20
C LEU A 285 13.30 11.07 -12.94
N GLY A 286 12.04 11.13 -12.54
CA GLY A 286 11.16 10.00 -12.40
C GLY A 286 10.16 9.92 -13.54
N ILE A 287 9.93 8.74 -14.10
CA ILE A 287 8.86 8.48 -15.06
C ILE A 287 8.31 7.08 -14.89
N ARG A 288 7.00 6.94 -14.93
CA ARG A 288 6.38 5.63 -14.83
C ARG A 288 6.51 4.82 -16.12
N PRO A 289 6.57 3.47 -16.05
CA PRO A 289 6.69 2.61 -17.22
C PRO A 289 5.58 2.79 -18.26
N GLU A 290 4.37 3.11 -17.85
CA GLU A 290 3.21 3.36 -18.72
C GLU A 290 3.22 4.73 -19.39
N ASP A 291 4.01 5.68 -18.89
CA ASP A 291 4.18 7.02 -19.46
C ASP A 291 5.36 7.07 -20.47
N LEU A 292 5.91 5.90 -20.80
CA LEU A 292 6.86 5.66 -21.88
C LEU A 292 6.14 4.96 -23.05
N HIS A 293 5.99 5.65 -24.17
CA HIS A 293 5.18 5.19 -25.29
C HIS A 293 6.03 4.74 -26.48
N SER A 294 5.55 3.73 -27.23
CA SER A 294 6.17 3.25 -28.47
C SER A 294 5.79 4.08 -29.71
N SER A 295 4.81 4.96 -29.59
CA SER A 295 4.29 5.80 -30.67
C SER A 295 4.21 7.26 -30.27
N ALA A 296 4.45 8.16 -31.21
CA ALA A 296 4.24 9.60 -31.03
C ALA A 296 2.74 9.98 -30.90
N ALA A 297 1.84 9.12 -31.33
CA ALA A 297 0.39 9.31 -31.22
C ALA A 297 -0.13 8.76 -29.90
N PHE A 298 0.26 9.36 -28.78
CA PHE A 298 -0.31 9.07 -27.47
C PHE A 298 -1.22 10.23 -27.00
N PRO A 299 -2.21 9.98 -26.17
CA PRO A 299 -3.14 11.00 -25.69
C PRO A 299 -2.50 11.90 -24.64
N GLY A 300 -1.48 12.66 -25.00
CA GLY A 300 -0.80 13.62 -24.13
C GLY A 300 -0.92 15.05 -24.65
N GLU A 301 -0.95 16.02 -23.76
CA GLU A 301 -0.98 17.46 -24.12
C GLU A 301 0.37 18.02 -24.59
N SER A 302 1.47 17.27 -24.43
CA SER A 302 2.81 17.70 -24.80
C SER A 302 3.25 17.17 -26.16
N ALA A 303 4.13 17.91 -26.82
CA ALA A 303 4.79 17.43 -28.03
C ALA A 303 5.61 16.16 -27.70
N PRO A 304 5.56 15.12 -28.54
CA PRO A 304 6.30 13.89 -28.30
C PRO A 304 7.80 14.13 -28.37
N HIS A 305 8.54 13.73 -27.31
CA HIS A 305 10.00 13.79 -27.28
C HIS A 305 10.60 12.39 -27.46
N PRO A 306 11.10 12.10 -28.68
CA PRO A 306 11.67 10.80 -28.97
C PRO A 306 13.05 10.65 -28.33
N VAL A 307 13.26 9.51 -27.73
CA VAL A 307 14.54 9.07 -27.18
C VAL A 307 14.88 7.71 -27.78
N ASN A 308 16.10 7.55 -28.26
CA ASN A 308 16.57 6.28 -28.79
C ASN A 308 17.08 5.40 -27.67
N ALA A 309 16.66 4.15 -27.66
CA ALA A 309 17.05 3.14 -26.68
C ALA A 309 17.36 1.82 -27.39
N VAL A 310 18.02 0.90 -26.72
CA VAL A 310 18.23 -0.47 -27.17
C VAL A 310 17.45 -1.39 -26.24
N ILE A 311 16.72 -2.35 -26.82
CA ILE A 311 15.99 -3.35 -26.04
C ILE A 311 16.98 -4.39 -25.50
N GLU A 312 17.09 -4.51 -24.17
CA GLU A 312 17.90 -5.54 -23.51
C GLU A 312 17.12 -6.84 -23.30
N LEU A 313 15.83 -6.70 -22.89
CA LEU A 313 14.97 -7.83 -22.57
C LEU A 313 13.50 -7.49 -22.88
N VAL A 314 12.73 -8.49 -23.28
CA VAL A 314 11.26 -8.39 -23.48
C VAL A 314 10.58 -9.40 -22.56
N GLU A 315 9.72 -8.92 -21.68
CA GLU A 315 8.90 -9.74 -20.79
C GLU A 315 7.43 -9.71 -21.24
N PRO A 316 6.90 -10.75 -21.88
CA PRO A 316 5.49 -10.82 -22.27
C PRO A 316 4.64 -11.20 -21.05
N MET A 317 3.77 -10.27 -20.63
CA MET A 317 2.86 -10.44 -19.49
C MET A 317 1.43 -10.88 -19.89
N GLY A 318 1.23 -11.18 -21.18
CA GLY A 318 -0.06 -11.56 -21.74
C GLY A 318 -0.88 -10.36 -22.21
N SER A 319 -1.37 -9.52 -21.31
CA SER A 319 -2.12 -8.30 -21.64
C SER A 319 -1.23 -7.12 -22.06
N GLU A 320 0.06 -7.17 -21.74
CA GLU A 320 1.05 -6.13 -22.00
C GLU A 320 2.45 -6.75 -22.16
N LYS A 321 3.42 -5.96 -22.59
CA LYS A 321 4.86 -6.31 -22.58
C LYS A 321 5.62 -5.29 -21.77
N HIS A 322 6.59 -5.76 -20.97
CA HIS A 322 7.59 -4.90 -20.36
C HIS A 322 8.87 -4.98 -21.21
N LEU A 323 9.31 -3.82 -21.67
CA LEU A 323 10.56 -3.68 -22.41
C LEU A 323 11.63 -3.13 -21.46
N HIS A 324 12.66 -3.90 -21.21
CA HIS A 324 13.84 -3.42 -20.51
C HIS A 324 14.74 -2.77 -21.54
N LEU A 325 15.00 -1.49 -21.37
CA LEU A 325 15.67 -0.63 -22.32
C LEU A 325 16.95 -0.07 -21.73
N SER A 326 17.98 0.04 -22.58
CA SER A 326 19.18 0.82 -22.28
C SER A 326 19.15 2.13 -23.08
N CYS A 327 19.25 3.24 -22.38
CA CYS A 327 19.19 4.59 -22.94
C CYS A 327 20.26 5.48 -22.34
N GLY A 328 21.27 5.87 -23.12
CA GLY A 328 22.35 6.75 -22.65
C GLY A 328 23.15 6.18 -21.46
N GLY A 329 23.23 4.86 -21.31
CA GLY A 329 23.86 4.17 -20.19
C GLY A 329 22.94 3.90 -19.00
N GLU A 330 21.73 4.43 -19.00
CA GLU A 330 20.72 4.22 -17.95
C GLU A 330 19.72 3.13 -18.36
N LYS A 331 19.16 2.43 -17.37
CA LYS A 331 18.16 1.38 -17.57
C LYS A 331 16.77 1.89 -17.33
N LEU A 332 15.85 1.55 -18.25
CA LEU A 332 14.45 1.91 -18.20
C LEU A 332 13.58 0.67 -18.41
N VAL A 333 12.38 0.69 -17.84
CA VAL A 333 11.32 -0.26 -18.16
C VAL A 333 10.17 0.51 -18.80
N ALA A 334 9.77 0.14 -20.01
CA ALA A 334 8.58 0.67 -20.66
C ALA A 334 7.49 -0.41 -20.69
N ARG A 335 6.25 0.02 -20.43
CA ARG A 335 5.07 -0.82 -20.52
C ARG A 335 4.35 -0.53 -21.82
N VAL A 336 4.33 -1.51 -22.73
CA VAL A 336 3.80 -1.34 -24.07
C VAL A 336 2.73 -2.36 -24.42
N SER A 337 2.03 -2.13 -25.54
CA SER A 337 1.03 -3.06 -26.05
C SER A 337 1.62 -4.47 -26.27
N PRO A 338 0.86 -5.56 -26.00
CA PRO A 338 1.32 -6.93 -26.26
C PRO A 338 1.56 -7.18 -27.76
N ARG A 339 1.02 -6.33 -28.64
CA ARG A 339 1.20 -6.41 -30.10
C ARG A 339 2.43 -5.68 -30.62
N GLU A 340 3.13 -4.92 -29.76
CA GLU A 340 4.34 -4.21 -30.14
C GLU A 340 5.40 -5.20 -30.63
N ALA A 341 5.94 -4.94 -31.84
CA ALA A 341 7.04 -5.73 -32.38
C ALA A 341 8.33 -5.27 -31.70
N ALA A 342 8.93 -6.15 -30.89
CA ALA A 342 10.12 -5.82 -30.12
C ALA A 342 10.92 -7.11 -29.84
N GLN A 343 12.24 -7.07 -30.12
CA GLN A 343 13.17 -8.15 -29.83
C GLN A 343 14.41 -7.61 -29.11
N PRO A 344 15.06 -8.40 -28.27
CA PRO A 344 16.33 -8.01 -27.67
C PRO A 344 17.37 -7.68 -28.75
N GLY A 345 18.06 -6.56 -28.58
CA GLY A 345 19.03 -6.01 -29.53
C GLY A 345 18.47 -4.98 -30.52
N ASP A 346 17.14 -4.86 -30.63
CA ASP A 346 16.52 -3.86 -31.53
C ASP A 346 16.77 -2.45 -31.02
N PHE A 347 16.99 -1.52 -31.97
CA PHE A 347 16.87 -0.09 -31.69
C PHE A 347 15.41 0.29 -31.57
N PHE A 348 15.05 0.90 -30.44
CA PHE A 348 13.69 1.24 -30.13
C PHE A 348 13.55 2.73 -29.82
N ARG A 349 12.62 3.38 -30.47
CA ARG A 349 12.30 4.80 -30.21
C ARG A 349 11.17 4.87 -29.21
N ILE A 350 11.46 5.43 -28.04
CA ILE A 350 10.46 5.68 -26.98
C ILE A 350 10.12 7.18 -26.93
N PHE A 351 8.90 7.47 -26.52
CA PHE A 351 8.40 8.83 -26.36
C PHE A 351 8.01 9.05 -24.92
N PHE A 352 8.61 10.05 -24.28
CA PHE A 352 8.34 10.43 -22.90
C PHE A 352 7.12 11.34 -22.84
N ASP A 353 6.13 11.00 -22.00
CA ASP A 353 5.08 11.94 -21.63
C ASP A 353 5.64 12.93 -20.60
N CYS A 354 6.12 14.08 -21.09
CA CYS A 354 6.77 15.07 -20.24
C CYS A 354 5.83 15.72 -19.22
N VAL A 355 4.50 15.65 -19.42
CA VAL A 355 3.52 16.14 -18.42
C VAL A 355 3.48 15.22 -17.20
N LYS A 356 3.90 13.95 -17.32
CA LYS A 356 3.94 12.93 -16.26
C LYS A 356 5.28 12.80 -15.55
N LEU A 357 6.26 13.66 -15.88
CA LEU A 357 7.57 13.63 -15.25
C LEU A 357 7.48 13.98 -13.77
N HIS A 358 8.30 13.31 -12.96
CA HIS A 358 8.56 13.64 -11.56
C HIS A 358 10.01 14.11 -11.42
N LEU A 359 10.26 15.07 -10.55
CA LEU A 359 11.58 15.58 -10.28
C LEU A 359 11.89 15.42 -8.79
N PHE A 360 13.06 14.87 -8.49
CA PHE A 360 13.50 14.67 -7.12
C PHE A 360 14.87 15.30 -6.90
N ASP A 361 15.06 15.83 -5.72
CA ASP A 361 16.33 16.28 -5.23
C ASP A 361 17.25 15.07 -4.95
N PRO A 362 18.45 15.00 -5.51
CA PRO A 362 19.34 13.83 -5.37
C PRO A 362 19.94 13.68 -3.96
N GLU A 363 20.00 14.75 -3.15
CA GLU A 363 20.60 14.72 -1.81
C GLU A 363 19.58 14.33 -0.75
N THR A 364 18.38 14.91 -0.82
CA THR A 364 17.32 14.65 0.16
C THR A 364 16.41 13.51 -0.26
N GLY A 365 16.35 13.18 -1.55
CA GLY A 365 15.38 12.26 -2.13
C GLY A 365 13.96 12.80 -2.19
N CYS A 366 13.71 14.04 -1.76
CA CYS A 366 12.38 14.64 -1.76
C CYS A 366 11.94 15.04 -3.17
N ALA A 367 10.63 14.92 -3.44
CA ALA A 367 10.05 15.41 -4.68
C ALA A 367 10.10 16.93 -4.72
N LEU A 368 10.40 17.50 -5.87
CA LEU A 368 10.23 18.94 -6.09
C LEU A 368 8.73 19.28 -6.15
N PRO A 369 8.29 20.37 -5.55
CA PRO A 369 6.88 20.76 -5.55
C PRO A 369 6.34 20.90 -6.97
N SER A 370 5.28 20.16 -7.30
CA SER A 370 4.53 20.31 -8.53
C SER A 370 3.35 21.27 -8.31
N GLY A 371 3.04 22.09 -9.30
CA GLY A 371 1.98 23.12 -9.23
C GLY A 371 0.56 22.60 -9.52
N ILE A 372 0.34 21.26 -9.47
CA ILE A 372 -0.96 20.64 -9.74
C ILE A 372 -1.48 19.99 -8.46
#